data_e7ed59ee0b3834c1c3df37e2bf96d38e
#
_entry.id   e7ed59ee0b3834c1c3df37e2bf96d38e
#
_cell.length_a   1.000
_cell.length_b   1.000
_cell.length_c   1.000
_cell.angle_alpha   90.00
_cell.angle_beta   90.00
_cell.angle_gamma   90.00
#
_symmetry.space_group_name_H-M   'P 1'
#
loop_
_entity.id
_entity.type
_entity.pdbx_description
1 polymer ?
#
loop_
_entity_poly.entity_id
_entity_poly.type
_entity_poly.pdbx_seq_one_letter_code
_entity_poly.pdbx_strand_id
1 'polypeptide(L)'
;MKRKTNYKIIICLLLLFLPAVGANAQGDNTFSPDCPGATTGPDIMPLWKIDWETGFSHEWNRRNGAHERTWVINTSTFRMGVTPNAELRFQIDESATHTPENNYTGISAAAIGTKIKITDGNGALPKMSFLGTILLPGGSRSHYLPQHVGIQTHLLFENELSNSFSLGYDVGAEWSGDTDNPNIFFGVSLNYQATDKLSFFIENYNLYNSQKQDDWAKPGRSSHFNCMSEIGAAYMVSPRLQVNLYGDINLNEPSKYANVGLGMAWLLN
;
A
#
# COMPACT_ATOMS: atom_id res chain seq x y z
N MET A 1 4.32 34.27 2.83
CA MET A 1 5.31 33.93 3.89
C MET A 1 5.53 32.41 3.77
N LYS A 2 6.62 31.95 3.12
CA LYS A 2 6.90 30.53 2.90
C LYS A 2 7.36 29.89 4.21
N ARG A 3 6.53 29.05 4.83
CA ARG A 3 6.95 28.19 5.95
C ARG A 3 7.95 27.16 5.42
N LYS A 4 9.22 27.33 5.77
CA LYS A 4 10.22 26.26 5.57
C LYS A 4 9.91 25.15 6.57
N THR A 5 9.29 24.08 6.12
CA THR A 5 9.10 22.87 6.92
C THR A 5 10.48 22.30 7.25
N ASN A 6 10.79 22.22 8.54
CA ASN A 6 12.09 21.73 9.03
C ASN A 6 12.13 20.19 8.97
N TYR A 7 12.36 19.61 7.78
CA TYR A 7 12.47 18.16 7.57
C TYR A 7 13.57 17.50 8.42
N LYS A 8 14.54 18.27 8.90
CA LYS A 8 15.55 17.78 9.88
C LYS A 8 14.93 17.29 11.18
N ILE A 9 13.84 17.93 11.63
CA ILE A 9 13.12 17.56 12.86
C ILE A 9 12.32 16.27 12.61
N ILE A 10 11.75 16.09 11.42
CA ILE A 10 10.95 14.91 11.05
C ILE A 10 11.86 13.67 10.93
N ILE A 11 13.03 13.82 10.32
CA ILE A 11 14.03 12.73 10.22
C ILE A 11 14.55 12.34 11.61
N CYS A 12 14.80 13.31 12.50
CA CYS A 12 15.18 13.01 13.88
C CYS A 12 14.07 12.35 14.68
N LEU A 13 12.80 12.67 14.44
CA LEU A 13 11.65 12.03 15.09
C LEU A 13 11.48 10.58 14.63
N LEU A 14 11.68 10.28 13.35
CA LEU A 14 11.66 8.90 12.82
C LEU A 14 12.81 8.04 13.37
N LEU A 15 13.98 8.62 13.62
CA LEU A 15 15.13 7.92 14.21
C LEU A 15 15.01 7.73 15.74
N LEU A 16 14.21 8.54 16.44
CA LEU A 16 13.96 8.43 17.88
C LEU A 16 12.95 7.33 18.25
N PHE A 17 12.19 6.81 17.28
CA PHE A 17 11.26 5.69 17.47
C PHE A 17 11.88 4.31 17.25
N LEU A 18 13.21 4.17 17.21
CA LEU A 18 13.85 2.87 17.36
C LEU A 18 13.81 2.47 18.84
N PRO A 19 12.86 1.66 19.31
CA PRO A 19 12.82 1.25 20.70
C PRO A 19 13.99 0.30 20.93
N ALA A 20 14.84 0.67 21.88
CA ALA A 20 15.71 -0.28 22.56
C ALA A 20 14.81 -1.22 23.40
N VAL A 21 14.13 -2.16 22.76
CA VAL A 21 13.32 -3.17 23.43
C VAL A 21 14.14 -4.44 23.52
N GLY A 22 14.38 -4.84 24.76
CA GLY A 22 15.08 -6.05 25.11
C GLY A 22 14.44 -7.28 24.47
N ALA A 23 15.31 -8.14 23.94
CA ALA A 23 15.00 -9.42 23.34
C ALA A 23 14.19 -10.30 24.30
N ASN A 24 12.95 -10.63 23.90
CA ASN A 24 12.22 -11.84 24.24
C ASN A 24 10.92 -11.87 23.44
N ALA A 25 11.05 -12.18 22.17
CA ALA A 25 9.93 -12.74 21.41
C ALA A 25 10.54 -13.74 20.43
N GLN A 26 10.31 -15.01 20.69
CA GLN A 26 10.40 -16.04 19.69
C GLN A 26 9.23 -15.78 18.74
N GLY A 27 9.45 -14.84 17.81
CA GLY A 27 8.48 -14.54 16.75
C GLY A 27 8.36 -15.77 15.86
N ASP A 28 7.16 -16.18 15.56
CA ASP A 28 6.87 -17.16 14.54
C ASP A 28 7.58 -16.72 13.25
N ASN A 29 8.48 -17.59 12.74
CA ASN A 29 9.26 -17.35 11.52
C ASN A 29 8.40 -17.56 10.26
N THR A 30 7.15 -17.11 10.28
CA THR A 30 6.20 -17.31 9.19
C THR A 30 6.40 -16.20 8.16
N PHE A 31 6.57 -16.59 6.91
CA PHE A 31 6.59 -15.68 5.78
C PHE A 31 5.15 -15.16 5.55
N SER A 32 4.94 -13.88 5.75
CA SER A 32 3.65 -13.20 5.61
C SER A 32 3.81 -11.99 4.68
N PRO A 33 3.59 -12.17 3.37
CA PRO A 33 3.59 -11.06 2.42
C PRO A 33 2.46 -10.06 2.69
N ASP A 34 2.71 -8.77 2.38
CA ASP A 34 1.67 -7.74 2.40
C ASP A 34 0.81 -7.79 1.12
N CYS A 35 1.32 -8.35 0.03
CA CYS A 35 0.57 -8.51 -1.22
C CYS A 35 -0.19 -9.85 -1.29
N PRO A 36 -1.32 -9.93 -2.05
CA PRO A 36 -1.98 -8.84 -2.77
C PRO A 36 -2.92 -8.05 -1.85
N GLY A 37 -3.43 -6.95 -2.37
CA GLY A 37 -4.45 -6.12 -1.73
C GLY A 37 -3.98 -4.70 -1.47
N ALA A 38 -4.94 -3.77 -1.40
CA ALA A 38 -4.67 -2.38 -1.05
C ALA A 38 -4.57 -2.18 0.48
N THR A 39 -5.24 -3.05 1.26
CA THR A 39 -5.15 -3.07 2.72
C THR A 39 -3.87 -3.77 3.15
N THR A 40 -2.99 -3.05 3.83
CA THR A 40 -1.72 -3.60 4.31
C THR A 40 -1.90 -4.35 5.63
N GLY A 41 -1.30 -5.53 5.77
CA GLY A 41 -1.32 -6.32 7.01
C GLY A 41 -0.37 -5.79 8.10
N PRO A 42 -0.63 -6.10 9.38
CA PRO A 42 0.20 -5.65 10.50
C PRO A 42 1.47 -6.48 10.72
N ASP A 43 1.62 -7.63 10.06
CA ASP A 43 2.76 -8.50 10.25
C ASP A 43 4.05 -7.84 9.75
N ILE A 44 5.16 -8.08 10.47
CA ILE A 44 6.49 -7.59 10.12
C ILE A 44 7.40 -8.74 9.70
N MET A 45 8.40 -8.44 8.90
CA MET A 45 9.41 -9.42 8.51
C MET A 45 10.22 -9.90 9.70
N PRO A 46 10.50 -11.22 9.80
CA PRO A 46 11.41 -11.75 10.79
C PRO A 46 12.80 -11.11 10.69
N LEU A 47 13.52 -11.04 11.82
CA LEU A 47 14.84 -10.40 11.92
C LEU A 47 15.81 -10.93 10.85
N TRP A 48 16.42 -10.02 10.10
CA TRP A 48 17.35 -10.26 8.99
C TRP A 48 16.78 -11.05 7.80
N LYS A 49 15.47 -11.29 7.77
CA LYS A 49 14.82 -11.82 6.58
C LYS A 49 14.50 -10.68 5.62
N ILE A 50 14.62 -10.97 4.33
CA ILE A 50 14.34 -10.03 3.26
C ILE A 50 13.27 -10.66 2.36
N ASP A 51 12.20 -9.94 2.16
CA ASP A 51 11.13 -10.22 1.22
C ASP A 51 11.21 -9.24 0.04
N TRP A 52 10.96 -9.74 -1.15
CA TRP A 52 10.74 -8.94 -2.35
C TRP A 52 9.35 -9.21 -2.89
N GLU A 53 8.51 -8.21 -2.82
CA GLU A 53 7.18 -8.23 -3.39
C GLU A 53 7.20 -7.44 -4.69
N THR A 54 6.69 -8.04 -5.78
CA THR A 54 6.63 -7.38 -7.06
C THR A 54 5.36 -7.76 -7.81
N GLY A 55 4.91 -6.90 -8.71
CA GLY A 55 3.69 -7.11 -9.45
C GLY A 55 3.67 -6.35 -10.77
N PHE A 56 2.73 -6.77 -11.60
CA PHE A 56 2.38 -6.17 -12.86
C PHE A 56 0.87 -6.03 -12.91
N SER A 57 0.35 -4.89 -13.36
CA SER A 57 -1.10 -4.72 -13.52
C SER A 57 -1.45 -3.87 -14.74
N HIS A 58 -2.71 -4.00 -15.13
CA HIS A 58 -3.29 -3.18 -16.18
C HIS A 58 -4.56 -2.51 -15.69
N GLU A 59 -4.57 -1.19 -15.79
CA GLU A 59 -5.64 -0.33 -15.32
C GLU A 59 -6.37 0.29 -16.52
N TRP A 60 -7.69 0.29 -16.44
CA TRP A 60 -8.59 1.00 -17.34
C TRP A 60 -9.31 2.07 -16.56
N ASN A 61 -9.11 3.31 -16.94
CA ASN A 61 -9.82 4.43 -16.37
C ASN A 61 -10.61 5.16 -17.45
N ARG A 62 -11.87 5.42 -17.19
CA ARG A 62 -12.71 6.26 -18.03
C ARG A 62 -13.14 7.47 -17.21
N ARG A 63 -12.58 8.60 -17.60
CA ARG A 63 -12.89 9.89 -17.01
C ARG A 63 -13.27 10.85 -18.14
N ASN A 64 -14.42 11.52 -18.07
CA ASN A 64 -14.86 12.53 -19.06
C ASN A 64 -15.14 12.02 -20.47
N GLY A 65 -15.43 10.76 -20.63
CA GLY A 65 -15.50 10.18 -21.96
C GLY A 65 -14.12 9.88 -22.58
N ALA A 66 -13.03 10.35 -21.98
CA ALA A 66 -11.68 9.96 -22.33
C ALA A 66 -11.33 8.60 -21.69
N HIS A 67 -10.61 7.80 -22.45
CA HIS A 67 -10.09 6.52 -21.99
C HIS A 67 -8.61 6.68 -21.66
N GLU A 68 -8.25 6.32 -20.44
CA GLU A 68 -6.87 6.22 -19.98
C GLU A 68 -6.56 4.76 -19.68
N ARG A 69 -5.39 4.31 -20.07
CA ARG A 69 -4.88 2.97 -19.79
C ARG A 69 -3.50 3.09 -19.17
N THR A 70 -3.33 2.45 -18.04
CA THR A 70 -2.03 2.41 -17.37
C THR A 70 -1.57 0.97 -17.26
N TRP A 71 -0.35 0.71 -17.73
CA TRP A 71 0.39 -0.49 -17.41
C TRP A 71 1.31 -0.17 -16.25
N VAL A 72 1.04 -0.76 -15.10
CA VAL A 72 2.01 -0.81 -14.03
C VAL A 72 2.99 -1.92 -14.40
N ILE A 73 4.12 -1.52 -14.94
CA ILE A 73 5.11 -2.43 -15.54
C ILE A 73 5.80 -3.23 -14.43
N ASN A 74 6.00 -2.59 -13.30
CA ASN A 74 6.63 -3.17 -12.13
C ASN A 74 6.18 -2.41 -10.87
N THR A 75 5.77 -3.15 -9.86
CA THR A 75 5.78 -2.67 -8.47
C THR A 75 6.87 -3.44 -7.76
N SER A 76 7.72 -2.81 -6.99
CA SER A 76 8.72 -3.52 -6.20
C SER A 76 8.82 -2.94 -4.82
N THR A 77 8.52 -3.76 -3.82
CA THR A 77 8.73 -3.46 -2.41
C THR A 77 9.69 -4.48 -1.81
N PHE A 78 10.78 -3.99 -1.25
CA PHE A 78 11.69 -4.80 -0.45
C PHE A 78 11.39 -4.53 1.02
N ARG A 79 11.19 -5.60 1.78
CA ARG A 79 10.92 -5.55 3.22
C ARG A 79 12.04 -6.29 3.95
N MET A 80 12.63 -5.70 4.98
CA MET A 80 13.71 -6.30 5.75
C MET A 80 13.45 -6.13 7.25
N GLY A 81 13.36 -7.24 7.98
CA GLY A 81 13.30 -7.21 9.44
C GLY A 81 14.62 -6.72 10.04
N VAL A 82 14.59 -5.61 10.76
CA VAL A 82 15.78 -4.99 11.38
C VAL A 82 15.80 -5.12 12.90
N THR A 83 14.63 -5.33 13.49
CA THR A 83 14.47 -5.71 14.90
C THR A 83 13.32 -6.73 15.01
N PRO A 84 13.12 -7.39 16.18
CA PRO A 84 11.96 -8.25 16.38
C PRO A 84 10.61 -7.54 16.23
N ASN A 85 10.58 -6.21 16.26
CA ASN A 85 9.37 -5.40 16.23
C ASN A 85 9.36 -4.33 15.12
N ALA A 86 10.34 -4.35 14.20
CA ALA A 86 10.37 -3.38 13.11
C ALA A 86 11.01 -3.92 11.85
N GLU A 87 10.47 -3.50 10.70
CA GLU A 87 11.04 -3.72 9.38
C GLU A 87 11.32 -2.40 8.67
N LEU A 88 12.30 -2.40 7.79
CA LEU A 88 12.53 -1.36 6.80
C LEU A 88 11.88 -1.76 5.48
N ARG A 89 11.43 -0.75 4.73
CA ARG A 89 10.75 -0.92 3.45
C ARG A 89 11.38 0.00 2.41
N PHE A 90 11.56 -0.53 1.21
CA PHE A 90 11.97 0.20 0.02
C PHE A 90 10.96 -0.09 -1.07
N GLN A 91 10.40 0.96 -1.66
CA GLN A 91 9.47 0.83 -2.78
C GLN A 91 9.97 1.58 -3.99
N ILE A 92 9.85 0.95 -5.15
CA ILE A 92 10.03 1.57 -6.46
C ILE A 92 9.05 0.94 -7.45
N ASP A 93 8.23 1.76 -8.10
CA ASP A 93 7.26 1.32 -9.08
C ASP A 93 7.50 2.03 -10.41
N GLU A 94 7.16 1.37 -11.51
CA GLU A 94 7.27 1.90 -12.87
C GLU A 94 5.96 1.70 -13.61
N SER A 95 5.52 2.75 -14.30
CA SER A 95 4.26 2.74 -15.05
C SER A 95 4.41 3.34 -16.44
N ALA A 96 3.54 2.88 -17.35
CA ALA A 96 3.33 3.47 -18.65
C ALA A 96 1.85 3.79 -18.84
N THR A 97 1.53 5.06 -18.98
CA THR A 97 0.16 5.55 -19.14
C THR A 97 -0.07 6.04 -20.55
N HIS A 98 -1.15 5.59 -21.14
CA HIS A 98 -1.63 6.02 -22.45
C HIS A 98 -2.94 6.78 -22.31
N THR A 99 -2.94 8.02 -22.77
CA THR A 99 -4.13 8.88 -22.88
C THR A 99 -4.37 9.22 -24.35
N PRO A 100 -5.55 9.73 -24.75
CA PRO A 100 -5.79 10.17 -26.13
C PRO A 100 -4.82 11.26 -26.60
N GLU A 101 -4.23 12.02 -25.71
CA GLU A 101 -3.40 13.17 -26.03
C GLU A 101 -1.91 12.86 -25.91
N ASN A 102 -1.50 12.01 -24.94
CA ASN A 102 -0.09 11.79 -24.59
C ASN A 102 0.18 10.37 -24.10
N ASN A 103 1.45 9.98 -24.16
CA ASN A 103 1.98 8.77 -23.54
C ASN A 103 3.05 9.17 -22.53
N TYR A 104 3.00 8.55 -21.36
CA TYR A 104 3.96 8.77 -20.27
C TYR A 104 4.55 7.44 -19.85
N THR A 105 5.84 7.40 -19.56
CA THR A 105 6.49 6.23 -18.97
C THR A 105 7.53 6.71 -17.97
N GLY A 106 7.63 6.04 -16.83
CA GLY A 106 8.63 6.37 -15.83
C GLY A 106 8.33 5.78 -14.47
N ILE A 107 9.15 6.15 -13.50
CA ILE A 107 8.98 5.79 -12.10
C ILE A 107 7.69 6.45 -11.59
N SER A 108 6.75 5.62 -11.13
CA SER A 108 5.43 6.06 -10.64
C SER A 108 5.33 6.12 -9.12
N ALA A 109 6.19 5.39 -8.40
CA ALA A 109 6.37 5.54 -6.96
C ALA A 109 7.85 5.31 -6.60
N ALA A 110 8.33 6.03 -5.60
CA ALA A 110 9.61 5.80 -4.96
C ALA A 110 9.48 6.18 -3.48
N ALA A 111 9.74 5.25 -2.56
CA ALA A 111 9.51 5.49 -1.15
C ALA A 111 10.45 4.69 -0.24
N ILE A 112 10.62 5.20 0.98
CA ILE A 112 11.34 4.54 2.06
C ILE A 112 10.42 4.55 3.27
N GLY A 113 10.22 3.40 3.91
CA GLY A 113 9.31 3.27 5.04
C GLY A 113 9.84 2.38 6.15
N THR A 114 9.11 2.41 7.24
CA THR A 114 9.29 1.48 8.36
C THR A 114 7.92 1.05 8.86
N LYS A 115 7.77 -0.25 9.14
CA LYS A 115 6.61 -0.79 9.84
C LYS A 115 7.07 -1.22 11.24
N ILE A 116 6.32 -0.80 12.26
CA ILE A 116 6.63 -1.04 13.67
C ILE A 116 5.45 -1.77 14.29
N LYS A 117 5.68 -2.95 14.81
CA LYS A 117 4.69 -3.73 15.53
C LYS A 117 4.37 -3.08 16.88
N ILE A 118 3.08 -2.87 17.15
CA ILE A 118 2.57 -2.31 18.39
C ILE A 118 2.13 -3.44 19.32
N THR A 119 1.40 -4.44 18.79
CA THR A 119 0.93 -5.59 19.56
C THR A 119 0.71 -6.81 18.66
N ASP A 120 0.94 -8.00 19.19
CA ASP A 120 0.65 -9.27 18.52
C ASP A 120 -0.84 -9.66 18.60
N GLY A 121 -1.65 -8.87 19.30
CA GLY A 121 -3.06 -9.18 19.51
C GLY A 121 -3.28 -10.32 20.52
N ASN A 122 -4.52 -10.45 21.00
CA ASN A 122 -4.96 -11.59 21.81
C ASN A 122 -6.49 -11.60 21.89
N GLY A 123 -7.14 -12.64 21.38
CA GLY A 123 -8.60 -12.74 21.36
C GLY A 123 -9.24 -11.58 20.61
N ALA A 124 -10.00 -10.73 21.29
CA ALA A 124 -10.66 -9.57 20.68
C ALA A 124 -9.71 -8.39 20.39
N LEU A 125 -8.52 -8.37 21.01
CA LEU A 125 -7.50 -7.35 20.72
C LEU A 125 -6.82 -7.69 19.39
N PRO A 126 -6.87 -6.81 18.36
CA PRO A 126 -6.24 -7.08 17.09
C PRO A 126 -4.71 -7.09 17.17
N LYS A 127 -4.04 -7.78 16.26
CA LYS A 127 -2.66 -7.44 15.90
C LYS A 127 -2.64 -6.00 15.40
N MET A 128 -1.61 -5.24 15.77
CA MET A 128 -1.51 -3.83 15.38
C MET A 128 -0.09 -3.47 15.00
N SER A 129 0.05 -2.68 13.94
CA SER A 129 1.32 -2.08 13.52
C SER A 129 1.10 -0.63 13.05
N PHE A 130 2.16 0.15 13.14
CA PHE A 130 2.26 1.47 12.53
C PHE A 130 3.20 1.41 11.35
N LEU A 131 2.78 1.93 10.20
CA LEU A 131 3.59 2.11 9.00
C LEU A 131 3.79 3.59 8.73
N GLY A 132 5.04 4.02 8.67
CA GLY A 132 5.42 5.36 8.26
C GLY A 132 6.28 5.31 7.01
N THR A 133 5.97 6.13 6.01
CA THR A 133 6.62 6.14 4.71
C THR A 133 6.97 7.55 4.28
N ILE A 134 8.16 7.74 3.74
CA ILE A 134 8.61 8.96 3.09
C ILE A 134 8.50 8.74 1.58
N LEU A 135 7.69 9.57 0.91
CA LEU A 135 7.54 9.57 -0.53
C LEU A 135 8.62 10.44 -1.14
N LEU A 136 9.39 9.87 -2.05
CA LEU A 136 10.53 10.55 -2.67
C LEU A 136 10.08 11.36 -3.89
N PRO A 137 10.56 12.60 -4.05
CA PRO A 137 10.17 13.45 -5.16
C PRO A 137 10.92 13.09 -6.44
N GLY A 138 10.25 13.24 -7.59
CA GLY A 138 10.86 13.13 -8.92
C GLY A 138 11.30 14.46 -9.51
N GLY A 139 11.00 15.56 -8.83
CA GLY A 139 11.23 16.92 -9.34
C GLY A 139 10.30 17.29 -10.50
N SER A 140 10.50 18.48 -11.06
CA SER A 140 9.59 19.08 -12.04
C SER A 140 9.47 18.37 -13.39
N ARG A 141 10.30 17.36 -13.65
CA ARG A 141 10.28 16.58 -14.90
C ARG A 141 9.56 15.24 -14.77
N SER A 142 9.26 14.81 -13.56
CA SER A 142 8.47 13.58 -13.36
C SER A 142 7.01 13.84 -13.69
N HIS A 143 6.38 12.88 -14.37
CA HIS A 143 4.94 12.92 -14.61
C HIS A 143 4.16 12.32 -13.43
N TYR A 144 4.75 11.35 -12.75
CA TYR A 144 4.09 10.58 -11.69
C TYR A 144 4.48 11.01 -10.28
N LEU A 145 5.79 11.21 -10.06
CA LEU A 145 6.28 11.53 -8.72
C LEU A 145 6.01 12.98 -8.34
N PRO A 146 5.75 13.27 -7.07
CA PRO A 146 5.54 14.63 -6.57
C PRO A 146 6.80 15.48 -6.75
N GLN A 147 6.63 16.80 -6.70
CA GLN A 147 7.77 17.75 -6.78
C GLN A 147 8.51 17.88 -5.45
N HIS A 148 7.83 17.60 -4.33
CA HIS A 148 8.37 17.71 -2.99
C HIS A 148 8.25 16.39 -2.24
N VAL A 149 9.01 16.25 -1.17
CA VAL A 149 8.93 15.08 -0.28
C VAL A 149 7.55 15.02 0.36
N GLY A 150 6.90 13.86 0.23
CA GLY A 150 5.65 13.54 0.89
C GLY A 150 5.85 12.61 2.09
N ILE A 151 4.79 12.41 2.85
CA ILE A 151 4.74 11.51 4.00
C ILE A 151 3.42 10.75 3.95
N GLN A 152 3.49 9.44 4.20
CA GLN A 152 2.32 8.60 4.38
C GLN A 152 2.42 7.87 5.72
N THR A 153 1.30 7.74 6.41
CA THR A 153 1.22 7.03 7.69
C THR A 153 -0.02 6.15 7.73
N HIS A 154 0.11 4.94 8.28
CA HIS A 154 -1.00 4.00 8.45
C HIS A 154 -0.98 3.37 9.84
N LEU A 155 -2.16 3.11 10.36
CA LEU A 155 -2.41 2.17 11.45
C LEU A 155 -3.05 0.92 10.86
N LEU A 156 -2.39 -0.21 11.06
CA LEU A 156 -2.70 -1.50 10.48
C LEU A 156 -3.22 -2.42 11.57
N PHE A 157 -4.27 -3.17 11.26
CA PHE A 157 -4.93 -4.04 12.21
C PHE A 157 -5.31 -5.37 11.58
N GLU A 158 -5.31 -6.43 12.36
CA GLU A 158 -5.86 -7.74 11.98
C GLU A 158 -6.47 -8.45 13.18
N ASN A 159 -7.68 -8.98 12.99
CA ASN A 159 -8.31 -9.93 13.89
C ASN A 159 -8.41 -11.30 13.24
N GLU A 160 -7.91 -12.33 13.91
CA GLU A 160 -8.18 -13.72 13.55
C GLU A 160 -9.60 -14.08 14.00
N LEU A 161 -10.51 -14.28 13.04
CA LEU A 161 -11.92 -14.64 13.32
C LEU A 161 -12.09 -16.14 13.55
N SER A 162 -11.23 -16.95 12.90
CA SER A 162 -11.14 -18.39 13.04
C SER A 162 -9.83 -18.90 12.43
N ASN A 163 -9.58 -20.19 12.45
CA ASN A 163 -8.40 -20.80 11.82
C ASN A 163 -8.32 -20.56 10.30
N SER A 164 -9.43 -20.17 9.67
CA SER A 164 -9.50 -19.99 8.21
C SER A 164 -9.91 -18.59 7.79
N PHE A 165 -10.33 -17.74 8.71
CA PHE A 165 -10.78 -16.38 8.40
C PHE A 165 -10.06 -15.36 9.25
N SER A 166 -9.56 -14.30 8.61
CA SER A 166 -9.08 -13.09 9.27
C SER A 166 -9.72 -11.83 8.67
N LEU A 167 -9.80 -10.78 9.48
CA LEU A 167 -10.28 -9.46 9.12
C LEU A 167 -9.15 -8.47 9.30
N GLY A 168 -8.61 -8.00 8.16
CA GLY A 168 -7.65 -6.90 8.12
C GLY A 168 -8.37 -5.56 7.99
N TYR A 169 -7.84 -4.51 8.59
CA TYR A 169 -8.31 -3.14 8.34
C TYR A 169 -7.17 -2.16 8.55
N ASP A 170 -7.24 -1.07 7.79
CA ASP A 170 -6.16 -0.11 7.65
C ASP A 170 -6.74 1.30 7.57
N VAL A 171 -6.17 2.23 8.29
CA VAL A 171 -6.49 3.65 8.21
C VAL A 171 -5.21 4.46 8.10
N GLY A 172 -5.16 5.32 7.09
CA GLY A 172 -3.97 6.08 6.77
C GLY A 172 -4.23 7.51 6.35
N ALA A 173 -3.17 8.30 6.37
CA ALA A 173 -3.14 9.66 5.86
C ALA A 173 -1.87 9.87 5.04
N GLU A 174 -2.03 10.52 3.88
CA GLU A 174 -0.94 10.84 2.97
C GLU A 174 -0.90 12.35 2.68
N TRP A 175 0.23 12.96 2.94
CA TRP A 175 0.62 14.28 2.45
C TRP A 175 1.56 14.06 1.27
N SER A 176 1.07 14.25 0.07
CA SER A 176 1.84 13.97 -1.17
C SER A 176 3.08 14.84 -1.37
N GLY A 177 3.24 15.89 -0.58
CA GLY A 177 4.31 16.89 -0.73
C GLY A 177 3.93 18.07 -1.62
N ASP A 178 2.92 17.92 -2.47
CA ASP A 178 2.45 18.98 -3.39
C ASP A 178 1.17 19.67 -2.89
N THR A 179 0.55 19.13 -1.85
CA THR A 179 -0.67 19.68 -1.23
C THR A 179 -0.50 19.84 0.28
N ASP A 180 -1.17 20.86 0.85
CA ASP A 180 -1.13 21.10 2.30
C ASP A 180 -2.04 20.18 3.11
N ASN A 181 -3.08 19.63 2.48
CA ASN A 181 -4.08 18.78 3.12
C ASN A 181 -3.84 17.29 2.79
N PRO A 182 -4.03 16.40 3.75
CA PRO A 182 -3.84 14.97 3.51
C PRO A 182 -4.98 14.34 2.71
N ASN A 183 -4.63 13.33 1.92
CA ASN A 183 -5.56 12.30 1.49
C ASN A 183 -5.72 11.30 2.63
N ILE A 184 -6.94 10.76 2.82
CA ILE A 184 -7.22 9.77 3.85
C ILE A 184 -7.56 8.44 3.18
N PHE A 185 -6.93 7.38 3.65
CA PHE A 185 -7.19 6.01 3.25
C PHE A 185 -7.93 5.28 4.36
N PHE A 186 -8.84 4.41 3.98
CA PHE A 186 -9.49 3.45 4.86
C PHE A 186 -9.80 2.17 4.08
N GLY A 187 -9.29 1.02 4.55
CA GLY A 187 -9.49 -0.29 3.94
C GLY A 187 -10.02 -1.32 4.93
N VAL A 188 -10.76 -2.30 4.43
CA VAL A 188 -11.20 -3.50 5.16
C VAL A 188 -11.09 -4.68 4.22
N SER A 189 -10.40 -5.73 4.65
CA SER A 189 -10.19 -6.98 3.91
C SER A 189 -10.65 -8.18 4.72
N LEU A 190 -11.49 -9.01 4.14
CA LEU A 190 -11.83 -10.33 4.67
C LEU A 190 -11.00 -11.38 3.92
N ASN A 191 -10.15 -12.09 4.64
CA ASN A 191 -9.27 -13.11 4.11
C ASN A 191 -9.79 -14.50 4.47
N TYR A 192 -9.71 -15.43 3.52
CA TYR A 192 -10.10 -16.83 3.67
C TYR A 192 -8.97 -17.75 3.26
N GLN A 193 -8.41 -18.48 4.22
CA GLN A 193 -7.42 -19.54 3.99
C GLN A 193 -8.15 -20.84 3.65
N ALA A 194 -8.23 -21.15 2.35
CA ALA A 194 -8.94 -22.33 1.86
C ALA A 194 -8.16 -23.63 2.07
N THR A 195 -6.84 -23.57 1.96
CA THR A 195 -5.90 -24.66 2.24
C THR A 195 -4.59 -24.07 2.78
N ASP A 196 -3.64 -24.89 3.21
CA ASP A 196 -2.31 -24.44 3.66
C ASP A 196 -1.55 -23.63 2.59
N LYS A 197 -1.98 -23.67 1.33
CA LYS A 197 -1.31 -23.02 0.21
C LYS A 197 -2.16 -21.99 -0.52
N LEU A 198 -3.48 -22.06 -0.41
CA LEU A 198 -4.39 -21.25 -1.21
C LEU A 198 -5.24 -20.39 -0.30
N SER A 199 -5.17 -19.09 -0.50
CA SER A 199 -6.02 -18.10 0.14
C SER A 199 -6.77 -17.25 -0.88
N PHE A 200 -7.90 -16.72 -0.44
CA PHE A 200 -8.72 -15.74 -1.16
C PHE A 200 -8.95 -14.54 -0.27
N PHE A 201 -9.17 -13.40 -0.89
CA PHE A 201 -9.59 -12.21 -0.18
C PHE A 201 -10.63 -11.42 -0.97
N ILE A 202 -11.41 -10.67 -0.22
CA ILE A 202 -12.27 -9.62 -0.74
C ILE A 202 -12.06 -8.40 0.14
N GLU A 203 -11.85 -7.23 -0.49
CA GLU A 203 -11.70 -6.01 0.25
C GLU A 203 -12.50 -4.84 -0.33
N ASN A 204 -12.78 -3.89 0.53
CA ASN A 204 -13.27 -2.57 0.18
C ASN A 204 -12.30 -1.54 0.75
N TYR A 205 -11.78 -0.69 -0.13
CA TYR A 205 -10.94 0.41 0.29
C TYR A 205 -11.45 1.74 -0.26
N ASN A 206 -11.18 2.79 0.48
CA ASN A 206 -11.76 4.09 0.26
C ASN A 206 -10.69 5.15 0.36
N LEU A 207 -10.73 6.10 -0.57
CA LEU A 207 -9.84 7.23 -0.62
C LEU A 207 -10.66 8.52 -0.52
N TYR A 208 -10.39 9.30 0.50
CA TYR A 208 -10.87 10.67 0.60
C TYR A 208 -9.75 11.62 0.16
N ASN A 209 -9.90 12.18 -1.03
CA ASN A 209 -8.93 13.11 -1.61
C ASN A 209 -9.15 14.52 -1.04
N SER A 210 -8.08 15.16 -0.60
CA SER A 210 -8.12 16.53 -0.06
C SER A 210 -8.57 17.55 -1.10
N GLN A 211 -8.29 17.29 -2.37
CA GLN A 211 -8.77 18.07 -3.51
C GLN A 211 -9.92 17.34 -4.19
N LYS A 212 -10.97 18.09 -4.54
CA LYS A 212 -12.07 17.54 -5.30
C LYS A 212 -11.58 17.07 -6.66
N GLN A 213 -11.94 15.83 -7.00
CA GLN A 213 -11.80 15.33 -8.35
C GLN A 213 -13.04 15.72 -9.14
N ASP A 214 -12.86 16.55 -10.15
CA ASP A 214 -13.95 16.97 -11.01
C ASP A 214 -14.47 15.80 -11.85
N ASP A 215 -15.79 15.67 -11.91
CA ASP A 215 -16.46 14.78 -12.85
C ASP A 215 -16.55 15.47 -14.20
N TRP A 216 -15.59 15.26 -15.03
CA TRP A 216 -15.50 15.87 -16.34
C TRP A 216 -16.58 15.40 -17.32
N ALA A 217 -17.23 14.26 -17.07
CA ALA A 217 -18.37 13.81 -17.88
C ALA A 217 -19.65 14.56 -17.52
N LYS A 218 -19.71 15.18 -16.35
CA LYS A 218 -20.87 15.92 -15.84
C LYS A 218 -20.40 17.19 -15.16
N PRO A 219 -20.24 18.30 -15.92
CA PRO A 219 -19.84 19.60 -15.36
C PRO A 219 -20.65 19.95 -14.11
N GLY A 220 -19.96 20.39 -13.06
CA GLY A 220 -20.56 20.72 -11.77
C GLY A 220 -20.70 19.56 -10.78
N ARG A 221 -20.33 18.34 -11.13
CA ARG A 221 -20.10 17.25 -10.17
C ARG A 221 -18.64 17.14 -9.83
N SER A 222 -18.35 17.03 -8.56
CA SER A 222 -17.02 16.72 -8.05
C SER A 222 -17.14 15.84 -6.82
N SER A 223 -16.19 14.95 -6.63
CA SER A 223 -16.14 14.07 -5.46
C SER A 223 -14.78 14.11 -4.82
N HIS A 224 -14.76 14.12 -3.50
CA HIS A 224 -13.57 13.85 -2.70
C HIS A 224 -13.36 12.34 -2.45
N PHE A 225 -14.40 11.55 -2.66
CA PHE A 225 -14.46 10.17 -2.18
C PHE A 225 -14.46 9.18 -3.35
N ASN A 226 -13.52 8.23 -3.29
CA ASN A 226 -13.45 7.07 -4.15
C ASN A 226 -13.65 5.81 -3.30
N CYS A 227 -14.59 4.97 -3.70
CA CYS A 227 -14.88 3.68 -3.08
C CYS A 227 -14.51 2.58 -4.07
N MET A 228 -13.62 1.70 -3.66
CA MET A 228 -13.07 0.63 -4.48
C MET A 228 -13.42 -0.73 -3.86
N SER A 229 -13.58 -1.74 -4.69
CA SER A 229 -13.66 -3.13 -4.23
C SER A 229 -12.70 -3.99 -5.01
N GLU A 230 -11.96 -4.83 -4.30
CA GLU A 230 -10.97 -5.74 -4.85
C GLU A 230 -11.27 -7.17 -4.41
N ILE A 231 -10.97 -8.11 -5.28
CA ILE A 231 -10.96 -9.55 -4.99
C ILE A 231 -9.67 -10.15 -5.51
N GLY A 232 -9.20 -11.18 -4.84
CA GLY A 232 -8.02 -11.88 -5.33
C GLY A 232 -7.78 -13.21 -4.66
N ALA A 233 -6.71 -13.85 -5.12
CA ALA A 233 -6.22 -15.11 -4.62
C ALA A 233 -4.70 -15.10 -4.53
N ALA A 234 -4.16 -15.78 -3.52
CA ALA A 234 -2.74 -16.00 -3.37
C ALA A 234 -2.46 -17.49 -3.22
N TYR A 235 -1.36 -17.95 -3.84
CA TYR A 235 -0.95 -19.34 -3.81
C TYR A 235 0.53 -19.47 -3.41
N MET A 236 0.79 -20.19 -2.33
CA MET A 236 2.13 -20.54 -1.87
C MET A 236 2.71 -21.65 -2.73
N VAL A 237 3.53 -21.29 -3.71
CA VAL A 237 4.25 -22.24 -4.58
C VAL A 237 5.25 -23.05 -3.75
N SER A 238 5.93 -22.39 -2.82
CA SER A 238 6.85 -22.96 -1.85
C SER A 238 6.77 -22.18 -0.53
N PRO A 239 7.38 -22.65 0.56
CA PRO A 239 7.42 -21.87 1.82
C PRO A 239 8.08 -20.50 1.72
N ARG A 240 8.68 -20.17 0.56
CA ARG A 240 9.40 -18.92 0.32
C ARG A 240 8.91 -18.13 -0.88
N LEU A 241 7.91 -18.64 -1.61
CA LEU A 241 7.42 -18.02 -2.83
C LEU A 241 5.90 -18.09 -2.87
N GLN A 242 5.27 -16.93 -2.88
CA GLN A 242 3.85 -16.73 -3.15
C GLN A 242 3.67 -16.12 -4.54
N VAL A 243 2.64 -16.53 -5.27
CA VAL A 243 2.12 -15.84 -6.45
C VAL A 243 0.69 -15.43 -6.18
N ASN A 244 0.25 -14.34 -6.80
CA ASN A 244 -1.10 -13.83 -6.59
C ASN A 244 -1.71 -13.27 -7.88
N LEU A 245 -3.04 -13.24 -7.89
CA LEU A 245 -3.88 -12.63 -8.92
C LEU A 245 -4.96 -11.83 -8.21
N TYR A 246 -5.22 -10.63 -8.70
CA TYR A 246 -6.24 -9.75 -8.14
C TYR A 246 -6.90 -8.89 -9.21
N GLY A 247 -8.05 -8.34 -8.87
CA GLY A 247 -8.73 -7.36 -9.70
C GLY A 247 -9.64 -6.47 -8.87
N ASP A 248 -9.68 -5.19 -9.22
CA ASP A 248 -10.46 -4.19 -8.51
C ASP A 248 -11.26 -3.29 -9.44
N ILE A 249 -12.31 -2.73 -8.91
CA ILE A 249 -13.21 -1.81 -9.59
C ILE A 249 -13.59 -0.65 -8.68
N ASN A 250 -13.85 0.50 -9.29
CA ASN A 250 -14.45 1.62 -8.60
C ASN A 250 -15.99 1.43 -8.52
N LEU A 251 -16.54 1.62 -7.32
CA LEU A 251 -17.98 1.43 -7.05
C LEU A 251 -18.80 2.71 -7.14
N ASN A 252 -18.15 3.88 -7.17
CA ASN A 252 -18.84 5.17 -7.17
C ASN A 252 -18.38 6.09 -8.32
N GLU A 253 -19.22 7.06 -8.69
CA GLU A 253 -18.88 8.17 -9.56
C GLU A 253 -17.82 9.09 -8.87
N PRO A 254 -16.94 9.80 -9.59
CA PRO A 254 -17.12 10.27 -10.98
C PRO A 254 -16.35 9.50 -12.05
N SER A 255 -15.56 8.49 -11.71
CA SER A 255 -14.80 7.72 -12.71
C SER A 255 -15.30 6.28 -12.82
N LYS A 256 -15.03 5.65 -13.97
CA LYS A 256 -15.11 4.19 -14.10
C LYS A 256 -13.69 3.67 -14.16
N TYR A 257 -13.33 2.88 -13.18
CA TYR A 257 -12.02 2.29 -13.07
C TYR A 257 -12.14 0.78 -12.91
N ALA A 258 -11.25 0.06 -13.55
CA ALA A 258 -11.04 -1.37 -13.34
C ALA A 258 -9.55 -1.67 -13.47
N ASN A 259 -9.07 -2.63 -12.72
CA ASN A 259 -7.70 -3.09 -12.75
C ASN A 259 -7.66 -4.62 -12.68
N VAL A 260 -6.63 -5.21 -13.25
CA VAL A 260 -6.27 -6.61 -13.06
C VAL A 260 -4.76 -6.71 -12.91
N GLY A 261 -4.32 -7.47 -11.92
CA GLY A 261 -2.90 -7.58 -11.60
C GLY A 261 -2.47 -8.99 -11.23
N LEU A 262 -1.20 -9.24 -11.48
CA LEU A 262 -0.46 -10.43 -11.07
C LEU A 262 0.71 -9.99 -10.22
N GLY A 263 1.01 -10.75 -9.19
CA GLY A 263 2.15 -10.44 -8.35
C GLY A 263 2.82 -11.69 -7.79
N MET A 264 3.95 -11.45 -7.16
CA MET A 264 4.62 -12.46 -6.35
C MET A 264 5.29 -11.81 -5.15
N ALA A 265 5.49 -12.61 -4.10
CA ALA A 265 6.33 -12.29 -2.96
C ALA A 265 7.36 -13.41 -2.80
N TRP A 266 8.61 -13.03 -2.63
CA TRP A 266 9.73 -13.97 -2.52
C TRP A 266 10.62 -13.68 -1.32
N LEU A 267 10.64 -14.60 -0.36
CA LEU A 267 11.58 -14.60 0.76
C LEU A 267 12.98 -14.95 0.25
N LEU A 268 13.88 -13.98 0.19
CA LEU A 268 15.20 -14.11 -0.46
C LEU A 268 16.19 -14.92 0.37
N ASN A 269 16.10 -14.90 1.73
CA ASN A 269 17.06 -15.55 2.62
C ASN A 269 16.42 -16.33 3.79
#